data_6b0f40c30c8b8019f6550b0288a7c93a
#
_entry.id   6b0f40c30c8b8019f6550b0288a7c93a
#
_cell.length_a   1.000
_cell.length_b   1.000
_cell.length_c   1.000
_cell.angle_alpha   90.00
_cell.angle_beta   90.00
_cell.angle_gamma   90.00
#
_symmetry.space_group_name_H-M   'P 1'
#
loop_
_entity.id
_entity.type
_entity.pdbx_description
1 polymer ?
#
loop_
_entity_poly.entity_id
_entity_poly.type
_entity_poly.pdbx_seq_one_letter_code
_entity_poly.pdbx_strand_id
1 'polypeptide(L)'
;MIQSMMESAEKKISKTNEEEVQIVDYLPEHKQRFKEINVQWITRSYIMEEEDIKTVEDPEGYILKDGGKIYIALYKEYPVGTCAYLNLGNGVYEMIKMAVDENYRGLKIGKKIGEVSVQKIKELKPKKIILFSNRKGSAKAIEMYHKLGFIEVPLGLSEFTRADIRMEIVL
;
A
#
# COMPACT_ATOMS: atom_id res chain seq x y z
N MET A 1 2.39 -36.11 -16.04
CA MET A 1 1.73 -35.46 -17.20
C MET A 1 0.59 -34.52 -16.77
N ILE A 2 -0.42 -35.02 -16.04
CA ILE A 2 -1.55 -34.17 -15.54
C ILE A 2 -1.08 -33.08 -14.58
N GLN A 3 -0.18 -33.37 -13.65
CA GLN A 3 0.36 -32.42 -12.68
C GLN A 3 1.15 -31.28 -13.35
N SER A 4 1.96 -31.59 -14.36
CA SER A 4 2.66 -30.60 -15.17
C SER A 4 1.73 -29.70 -15.99
N MET A 5 0.62 -30.24 -16.47
CA MET A 5 -0.41 -29.47 -17.20
C MET A 5 -1.19 -28.55 -16.24
N MET A 6 -1.48 -29.02 -15.02
CA MET A 6 -2.13 -28.20 -13.98
C MET A 6 -1.23 -27.05 -13.53
N GLU A 7 0.05 -27.31 -13.24
CA GLU A 7 1.04 -26.28 -12.90
C GLU A 7 1.23 -25.25 -14.02
N SER A 8 1.20 -25.70 -15.28
CA SER A 8 1.27 -24.81 -16.45
C SER A 8 0.00 -23.97 -16.61
N ALA A 9 -1.18 -24.56 -16.34
CA ALA A 9 -2.44 -23.84 -16.38
C ALA A 9 -2.56 -22.81 -15.24
N GLU A 10 -2.17 -23.20 -14.01
CA GLU A 10 -2.14 -22.29 -12.87
C GLU A 10 -1.17 -21.12 -13.08
N LYS A 11 0.02 -21.37 -13.63
CA LYS A 11 0.98 -20.32 -14.02
C LYS A 11 0.42 -19.38 -15.08
N LYS A 12 -0.31 -19.91 -16.04
CA LYS A 12 -0.92 -19.13 -17.11
C LYS A 12 -2.08 -18.26 -16.61
N ILE A 13 -2.92 -18.82 -15.72
CA ILE A 13 -4.02 -18.10 -15.07
C ILE A 13 -3.47 -17.00 -14.15
N SER A 14 -2.43 -17.29 -13.35
CA SER A 14 -1.77 -16.32 -12.48
C SER A 14 -1.17 -15.14 -13.28
N LYS A 15 -0.51 -15.43 -14.40
CA LYS A 15 0.09 -14.42 -15.27
C LYS A 15 -0.98 -13.54 -15.95
N THR A 16 -2.10 -14.11 -16.37
CA THR A 16 -3.21 -13.37 -16.99
C THR A 16 -3.87 -12.43 -15.97
N ASN A 17 -4.03 -12.86 -14.73
CA ASN A 17 -4.59 -12.04 -13.65
C ASN A 17 -3.66 -10.89 -13.26
N GLU A 18 -2.34 -11.09 -13.26
CA GLU A 18 -1.37 -10.03 -13.01
C GLU A 18 -1.38 -8.95 -14.11
N GLU A 19 -1.58 -9.33 -15.37
CA GLU A 19 -1.68 -8.41 -16.50
C GLU A 19 -2.97 -7.57 -16.46
N GLU A 20 -4.02 -8.03 -15.78
CA GLU A 20 -5.29 -7.30 -15.61
C GLU A 20 -5.26 -6.26 -14.48
N VAL A 21 -4.21 -6.23 -13.66
CA VAL A 21 -4.02 -5.25 -12.60
C VAL A 21 -3.20 -4.07 -13.13
N GLN A 22 -3.75 -2.87 -13.04
CA GLN A 22 -3.09 -1.61 -13.40
C GLN A 22 -2.91 -0.74 -12.17
N ILE A 23 -1.77 -0.08 -12.06
CA ILE A 23 -1.51 0.90 -11.01
C ILE A 23 -1.56 2.29 -11.64
N VAL A 24 -2.46 3.12 -11.13
CA VAL A 24 -2.73 4.47 -11.62
C VAL A 24 -2.60 5.50 -10.52
N ASP A 25 -2.39 6.75 -10.88
CA ASP A 25 -2.47 7.87 -9.96
C ASP A 25 -3.92 8.05 -9.48
N TYR A 26 -4.08 8.49 -8.24
CA TYR A 26 -5.38 8.83 -7.68
C TYR A 26 -6.06 9.94 -8.49
N LEU A 27 -7.35 9.75 -8.74
CA LEU A 27 -8.25 10.76 -9.27
C LEU A 27 -9.41 10.99 -8.28
N PRO A 28 -10.08 12.15 -8.30
CA PRO A 28 -11.23 12.43 -7.39
C PRO A 28 -12.32 11.36 -7.43
N GLU A 29 -12.55 10.72 -8.57
CA GLU A 29 -13.49 9.59 -8.72
C GLU A 29 -13.12 8.35 -7.89
N HIS A 30 -11.86 8.22 -7.46
CA HIS A 30 -11.40 7.13 -6.62
C HIS A 30 -11.64 7.35 -5.12
N LYS A 31 -12.07 8.54 -4.70
CA LYS A 31 -12.17 8.94 -3.30
C LYS A 31 -13.00 7.98 -2.46
N GLN A 32 -14.17 7.61 -2.94
CA GLN A 32 -15.08 6.71 -2.22
C GLN A 32 -14.46 5.33 -2.02
N ARG A 33 -13.86 4.78 -3.06
CA ARG A 33 -13.18 3.46 -2.97
C ARG A 33 -11.92 3.50 -2.10
N PHE A 34 -11.15 4.59 -2.17
CA PHE A 34 -10.02 4.80 -1.27
C PHE A 34 -10.46 4.73 0.20
N LYS A 35 -11.54 5.41 0.55
CA LYS A 35 -12.13 5.35 1.89
C LYS A 35 -12.60 3.93 2.24
N GLU A 36 -13.43 3.32 1.40
CA GLU A 36 -14.00 1.99 1.66
C GLU A 36 -12.93 0.92 1.90
N ILE A 37 -11.92 0.85 1.03
CA ILE A 37 -10.85 -0.15 1.13
C ILE A 37 -10.06 0.02 2.42
N ASN A 38 -9.73 1.24 2.80
CA ASN A 38 -8.94 1.51 4.01
C ASN A 38 -9.77 1.32 5.28
N VAL A 39 -11.02 1.75 5.32
CA VAL A 39 -11.92 1.50 6.46
C VAL A 39 -12.13 0.01 6.66
N GLN A 40 -12.40 -0.75 5.60
CA GLN A 40 -12.52 -2.21 5.65
C GLN A 40 -11.30 -2.86 6.30
N TRP A 41 -10.10 -2.49 5.84
CA TRP A 41 -8.85 -3.05 6.36
C TRP A 41 -8.62 -2.69 7.83
N ILE A 42 -8.77 -1.42 8.18
CA ILE A 42 -8.50 -0.94 9.56
C ILE A 42 -9.50 -1.54 10.54
N THR A 43 -10.78 -1.47 10.24
CA THR A 43 -11.85 -1.90 11.17
C THR A 43 -11.92 -3.41 11.38
N ARG A 44 -11.25 -4.19 10.55
CA ARG A 44 -11.14 -5.65 10.76
C ARG A 44 -10.40 -6.00 12.06
N SER A 45 -9.36 -5.24 12.42
CA SER A 45 -8.47 -5.56 13.53
C SER A 45 -8.24 -4.41 14.49
N TYR A 46 -8.65 -3.20 14.13
CA TYR A 46 -8.36 -1.97 14.87
C TYR A 46 -9.58 -1.04 14.95
N ILE A 47 -9.48 -0.05 15.83
CA ILE A 47 -10.39 1.09 15.88
C ILE A 47 -9.79 2.19 14.99
N MET A 48 -10.65 2.90 14.25
CA MET A 48 -10.24 4.07 13.47
C MET A 48 -9.70 5.16 14.41
N GLU A 49 -8.44 5.55 14.23
CA GLU A 49 -7.83 6.67 14.93
C GLU A 49 -8.12 7.99 14.20
N GLU A 50 -7.92 9.12 14.86
CA GLU A 50 -8.19 10.45 14.27
C GLU A 50 -7.45 10.66 12.95
N GLU A 51 -6.18 10.28 12.87
CA GLU A 51 -5.39 10.39 11.65
C GLU A 51 -5.91 9.51 10.51
N ASP A 52 -6.45 8.33 10.83
CA ASP A 52 -7.12 7.49 9.84
C ASP A 52 -8.35 8.19 9.25
N ILE A 53 -9.19 8.75 10.12
CA ILE A 53 -10.43 9.44 9.72
C ILE A 53 -10.10 10.63 8.82
N LYS A 54 -9.18 11.47 9.21
CA LYS A 54 -8.75 12.65 8.43
C LYS A 54 -8.27 12.24 7.03
N THR A 55 -7.42 11.23 6.94
CA THR A 55 -6.84 10.81 5.66
C THR A 55 -7.84 10.16 4.72
N VAL A 56 -8.82 9.41 5.23
CA VAL A 56 -9.83 8.77 4.36
C VAL A 56 -10.98 9.71 3.99
N GLU A 57 -11.27 10.72 4.82
CA GLU A 57 -12.31 11.71 4.52
C GLU A 57 -11.83 12.82 3.58
N ASP A 58 -10.56 13.22 3.68
CA ASP A 58 -9.98 14.29 2.87
C ASP A 58 -8.56 13.93 2.40
N PRO A 59 -8.41 12.92 1.51
CA PRO A 59 -7.10 12.53 1.01
C PRO A 59 -6.40 13.64 0.22
N GLU A 60 -7.14 14.48 -0.47
CA GLU A 60 -6.58 15.62 -1.20
C GLU A 60 -5.94 16.63 -0.23
N GLY A 61 -6.62 16.98 0.86
CA GLY A 61 -6.14 17.95 1.84
C GLY A 61 -5.04 17.44 2.75
N TYR A 62 -5.05 16.15 3.10
CA TYR A 62 -4.09 15.57 4.05
C TYR A 62 -2.89 14.89 3.39
N ILE A 63 -3.02 14.43 2.15
CA ILE A 63 -1.95 13.71 1.46
C ILE A 63 -1.42 14.50 0.28
N LEU A 64 -2.27 14.87 -0.67
CA LEU A 64 -1.84 15.45 -1.94
C LEU A 64 -1.41 16.91 -1.84
N LYS A 65 -2.05 17.69 -0.97
CA LYS A 65 -1.81 19.13 -0.83
C LYS A 65 -0.35 19.47 -0.54
N ASP A 66 0.32 18.68 0.28
CA ASP A 66 1.71 18.90 0.69
C ASP A 66 2.73 18.15 -0.18
N GLY A 67 2.33 17.70 -1.36
CA GLY A 67 3.18 16.99 -2.30
C GLY A 67 3.25 15.48 -2.07
N GLY A 68 2.34 14.92 -1.28
CA GLY A 68 2.17 13.48 -1.16
C GLY A 68 1.62 12.85 -2.43
N LYS A 69 1.54 11.54 -2.45
CA LYS A 69 1.08 10.75 -3.59
C LYS A 69 0.09 9.69 -3.14
N ILE A 70 -0.87 9.38 -3.99
CA ILE A 70 -1.80 8.26 -3.80
C ILE A 70 -1.83 7.46 -5.10
N TYR A 71 -1.66 6.15 -4.97
CA TYR A 71 -1.77 5.19 -6.07
C TYR A 71 -2.94 4.26 -5.84
N ILE A 72 -3.62 3.92 -6.93
CA ILE A 72 -4.78 3.04 -6.93
C ILE A 72 -4.47 1.84 -7.81
N ALA A 73 -4.75 0.64 -7.30
CA ALA A 73 -4.73 -0.56 -8.09
C ALA A 73 -6.12 -0.80 -8.69
N LEU A 74 -6.18 -0.91 -10.01
CA LEU A 74 -7.37 -1.25 -10.74
C LEU A 74 -7.29 -2.72 -11.19
N TYR A 75 -8.33 -3.48 -10.92
CA TYR A 75 -8.53 -4.82 -11.49
C TYR A 75 -9.73 -4.76 -12.43
N LYS A 76 -9.51 -4.99 -13.71
CA LYS A 76 -10.54 -4.81 -14.75
C LYS A 76 -11.25 -3.46 -14.60
N GLU A 77 -10.46 -2.39 -14.47
CA GLU A 77 -10.90 -1.00 -14.31
C GLU A 77 -11.59 -0.65 -12.97
N TYR A 78 -11.76 -1.62 -12.06
CA TYR A 78 -12.37 -1.39 -10.76
C TYR A 78 -11.31 -1.18 -9.66
N PRO A 79 -11.43 -0.13 -8.82
CA PRO A 79 -10.44 0.13 -7.77
C PRO A 79 -10.51 -0.92 -6.66
N VAL A 80 -9.41 -1.63 -6.43
CA VAL A 80 -9.32 -2.76 -5.49
C VAL A 80 -8.15 -2.67 -4.51
N GLY A 81 -7.26 -1.71 -4.68
CA GLY A 81 -6.12 -1.52 -3.79
C GLY A 81 -5.66 -0.09 -3.72
N THR A 82 -5.00 0.26 -2.64
CA THR A 82 -4.49 1.61 -2.36
C THR A 82 -3.08 1.55 -1.81
N CYS A 83 -2.29 2.59 -2.06
CA CYS A 83 -1.04 2.88 -1.38
C CYS A 83 -0.79 4.38 -1.46
N ALA A 84 -0.54 5.03 -0.34
CA ALA A 84 -0.32 6.45 -0.28
C ALA A 84 1.02 6.79 0.36
N TYR A 85 1.51 7.98 0.10
CA TYR A 85 2.77 8.50 0.63
C TYR A 85 2.57 9.94 1.07
N LEU A 86 2.84 10.20 2.35
CA LEU A 86 2.96 11.56 2.86
C LEU A 86 4.34 12.12 2.50
N ASN A 87 4.39 13.37 2.07
CA ASN A 87 5.64 14.10 1.96
C ASN A 87 5.91 14.80 3.30
N LEU A 88 6.86 14.28 4.07
CA LEU A 88 7.23 14.84 5.39
C LEU A 88 8.22 16.02 5.29
N GLY A 89 8.62 16.39 4.07
CA GLY A 89 9.68 17.36 3.85
C GLY A 89 11.08 16.75 3.98
N ASN A 90 12.09 17.55 3.67
CA ASN A 90 13.51 17.15 3.75
C ASN A 90 13.86 15.86 3.00
N GLY A 91 13.12 15.53 1.93
CA GLY A 91 13.34 14.32 1.14
C GLY A 91 12.84 13.03 1.81
N VAL A 92 11.95 13.12 2.80
CA VAL A 92 11.38 11.96 3.49
C VAL A 92 9.93 11.75 3.06
N TYR A 93 9.61 10.54 2.60
CA TYR A 93 8.24 10.11 2.34
C TYR A 93 7.84 8.99 3.28
N GLU A 94 6.60 9.02 3.75
CA GLU A 94 6.03 7.97 4.59
C GLU A 94 4.96 7.21 3.81
N MET A 95 5.15 5.90 3.65
CA MET A 95 4.13 5.01 3.09
C MET A 95 3.01 4.81 4.10
N ILE A 96 1.80 5.10 3.68
CA ILE A 96 0.56 4.93 4.47
C ILE A 96 -0.53 4.30 3.61
N LYS A 97 -1.61 3.86 4.24
CA LYS A 97 -2.82 3.39 3.55
C LYS A 97 -2.55 2.33 2.47
N MET A 98 -1.66 1.39 2.79
CA MET A 98 -1.43 0.19 1.99
C MET A 98 -2.52 -0.82 2.32
N ALA A 99 -3.46 -1.01 1.42
CA ALA A 99 -4.59 -1.90 1.63
C ALA A 99 -5.11 -2.49 0.31
N VAL A 100 -5.63 -3.70 0.38
CA VAL A 100 -6.28 -4.40 -0.74
C VAL A 100 -7.65 -4.87 -0.28
N ASP A 101 -8.66 -4.67 -1.12
CA ASP A 101 -10.01 -5.18 -0.88
C ASP A 101 -9.97 -6.70 -0.67
N GLU A 102 -10.57 -7.17 0.43
CA GLU A 102 -10.54 -8.58 0.84
C GLU A 102 -11.13 -9.53 -0.20
N ASN A 103 -12.06 -9.05 -1.04
CA ASN A 103 -12.66 -9.85 -2.11
C ASN A 103 -11.73 -10.08 -3.31
N TYR A 104 -10.58 -9.40 -3.34
CA TYR A 104 -9.59 -9.45 -4.42
C TYR A 104 -8.23 -9.97 -3.96
N ARG A 105 -8.18 -10.71 -2.86
CA ARG A 105 -6.96 -11.35 -2.37
C ARG A 105 -6.54 -12.50 -3.27
N GLY A 106 -5.26 -12.86 -3.22
CA GLY A 106 -4.70 -13.94 -4.03
C GLY A 106 -4.35 -13.55 -5.48
N LEU A 107 -4.55 -12.28 -5.87
CA LEU A 107 -4.23 -11.75 -7.19
C LEU A 107 -2.90 -10.97 -7.21
N LYS A 108 -2.12 -11.01 -6.13
CA LYS A 108 -0.84 -10.31 -5.96
C LYS A 108 -0.94 -8.78 -6.14
N ILE A 109 -2.10 -8.21 -5.84
CA ILE A 109 -2.37 -6.77 -5.98
C ILE A 109 -1.47 -5.97 -5.04
N GLY A 110 -1.35 -6.38 -3.77
CA GLY A 110 -0.50 -5.71 -2.78
C GLY A 110 0.96 -5.68 -3.20
N LYS A 111 1.49 -6.79 -3.72
CA LYS A 111 2.85 -6.86 -4.27
C LYS A 111 3.04 -5.88 -5.42
N LYS A 112 2.12 -5.87 -6.38
CA LYS A 112 2.23 -5.01 -7.56
C LYS A 112 2.13 -3.52 -7.21
N ILE A 113 1.16 -3.12 -6.40
CA ILE A 113 1.04 -1.72 -5.99
C ILE A 113 2.23 -1.28 -5.13
N GLY A 114 2.75 -2.15 -4.27
CA GLY A 114 3.95 -1.90 -3.49
C GLY A 114 5.17 -1.65 -4.38
N GLU A 115 5.45 -2.55 -5.32
CA GLU A 115 6.59 -2.45 -6.24
C GLU A 115 6.49 -1.19 -7.12
N VAL A 116 5.35 -0.97 -7.75
CA VAL A 116 5.16 0.17 -8.67
C VAL A 116 5.20 1.50 -7.91
N SER A 117 4.52 1.60 -6.77
CA SER A 117 4.47 2.84 -6.01
C SER A 117 5.83 3.21 -5.40
N VAL A 118 6.55 2.25 -4.83
CA VAL A 118 7.92 2.48 -4.33
C VAL A 118 8.83 2.98 -5.44
N GLN A 119 8.76 2.35 -6.63
CA GLN A 119 9.57 2.78 -7.76
C GLN A 119 9.22 4.22 -8.19
N LYS A 120 7.95 4.57 -8.25
CA LYS A 120 7.51 5.94 -8.58
C LYS A 120 7.99 6.98 -7.56
N ILE A 121 7.99 6.63 -6.27
CA ILE A 121 8.54 7.52 -5.23
C ILE A 121 10.06 7.66 -5.37
N LYS A 122 10.78 6.57 -5.67
CA LYS A 122 12.23 6.64 -5.93
C LYS A 122 12.60 7.57 -7.07
N GLU A 123 11.75 7.70 -8.09
CA GLU A 123 11.95 8.63 -9.21
C GLU A 123 11.94 10.11 -8.78
N LEU A 124 11.30 10.42 -7.64
CA LEU A 124 11.32 11.76 -7.03
C LEU A 124 12.65 12.05 -6.29
N LYS A 125 13.57 11.09 -6.26
CA LYS A 125 14.88 11.17 -5.60
C LYS A 125 14.80 11.56 -4.12
N PRO A 126 14.00 10.88 -3.30
CA PRO A 126 13.96 11.12 -1.87
C PRO A 126 15.26 10.68 -1.20
N LYS A 127 15.48 11.14 0.03
CA LYS A 127 16.56 10.62 0.89
C LYS A 127 16.20 9.28 1.48
N LYS A 128 14.95 9.10 1.87
CA LYS A 128 14.42 7.84 2.40
C LYS A 128 12.90 7.75 2.30
N ILE A 129 12.42 6.52 2.36
CA ILE A 129 11.01 6.17 2.50
C ILE A 129 10.86 5.45 3.84
N ILE A 130 9.93 5.89 4.67
CA ILE A 130 9.64 5.25 5.96
C ILE A 130 8.25 4.65 5.98
N LEU A 131 7.98 3.72 6.86
CA LEU A 131 6.66 3.24 7.21
C LEU A 131 6.60 2.82 8.69
N PHE A 132 5.39 2.84 9.22
CA PHE A 132 5.05 2.25 10.51
C PHE A 132 4.05 1.11 10.30
N SER A 133 4.17 0.06 11.09
CA SER A 133 3.28 -1.10 11.01
C SER A 133 3.11 -1.75 12.37
N ASN A 134 2.36 -2.84 12.41
CA ASN A 134 2.12 -3.63 13.60
C ASN A 134 2.41 -5.11 13.32
N ARG A 135 3.28 -5.72 14.13
CA ARG A 135 3.72 -7.11 13.93
C ARG A 135 2.58 -8.11 13.99
N LYS A 136 1.67 -7.92 14.93
CA LYS A 136 0.60 -8.87 15.20
C LYS A 136 -0.42 -8.95 14.07
N GLY A 137 -0.81 -7.81 13.50
CA GLY A 137 -1.86 -7.73 12.47
C GLY A 137 -1.35 -7.71 11.03
N SER A 138 -0.03 -7.59 10.81
CA SER A 138 0.55 -7.26 9.51
C SER A 138 1.75 -8.12 9.12
N ALA A 139 1.86 -9.35 9.63
CA ALA A 139 3.02 -10.22 9.38
C ALA A 139 3.31 -10.41 7.89
N LYS A 140 2.29 -10.65 7.06
CA LYS A 140 2.43 -10.79 5.59
C LYS A 140 2.85 -9.48 4.93
N ALA A 141 2.32 -8.35 5.40
CA ALA A 141 2.69 -7.04 4.89
C ALA A 141 4.15 -6.71 5.22
N ILE A 142 4.60 -7.01 6.43
CA ILE A 142 6.00 -6.81 6.83
C ILE A 142 6.95 -7.64 5.97
N GLU A 143 6.61 -8.91 5.69
CA GLU A 143 7.38 -9.75 4.77
C GLU A 143 7.48 -9.12 3.38
N MET A 144 6.37 -8.59 2.87
CA MET A 144 6.34 -7.87 1.60
C MET A 144 7.22 -6.61 1.64
N TYR A 145 7.17 -5.83 2.73
CA TYR A 145 8.00 -4.64 2.87
C TYR A 145 9.49 -4.97 2.85
N HIS A 146 9.92 -6.06 3.48
CA HIS A 146 11.30 -6.55 3.37
C HIS A 146 11.68 -6.85 1.91
N LYS A 147 10.79 -7.49 1.16
CA LYS A 147 11.01 -7.77 -0.28
C LYS A 147 11.07 -6.50 -1.13
N LEU A 148 10.40 -5.42 -0.72
CA LEU A 148 10.49 -4.11 -1.37
C LEU A 148 11.78 -3.35 -1.05
N GLY A 149 12.57 -3.82 -0.09
CA GLY A 149 13.83 -3.21 0.32
C GLY A 149 13.77 -2.45 1.65
N PHE A 150 12.65 -2.47 2.35
CA PHE A 150 12.55 -1.89 3.69
C PHE A 150 13.32 -2.74 4.71
N ILE A 151 14.03 -2.06 5.61
CA ILE A 151 14.69 -2.66 6.77
C ILE A 151 14.09 -2.10 8.05
N GLU A 152 14.05 -2.92 9.10
CA GLU A 152 13.60 -2.47 10.41
C GLU A 152 14.62 -1.53 11.05
N VAL A 153 14.12 -0.46 11.65
CA VAL A 153 14.90 0.55 12.39
C VAL A 153 14.22 0.82 13.74
N PRO A 154 14.88 1.51 14.69
CA PRO A 154 14.25 1.89 15.95
C PRO A 154 12.93 2.64 15.74
N LEU A 155 11.89 2.31 16.51
CA LEU A 155 10.53 2.80 16.32
C LEU A 155 10.44 4.34 16.35
N GLY A 156 11.04 4.99 17.33
CA GLY A 156 10.90 6.43 17.52
C GLY A 156 9.45 6.83 17.85
N LEU A 157 9.08 8.05 17.44
CA LEU A 157 7.72 8.58 17.60
C LEU A 157 6.83 8.16 16.43
N SER A 158 5.58 7.78 16.72
CA SER A 158 4.55 7.47 15.73
C SER A 158 3.24 8.17 16.10
N GLU A 159 2.50 8.64 15.09
CA GLU A 159 1.16 9.20 15.26
C GLU A 159 0.10 8.13 15.55
N PHE A 160 0.40 6.87 15.26
CA PHE A 160 -0.49 5.74 15.52
C PHE A 160 -0.05 4.98 16.76
N THR A 161 -0.95 4.81 17.73
CA THR A 161 -0.67 4.08 18.98
C THR A 161 -0.49 2.59 18.77
N ARG A 162 -1.05 2.03 17.68
CA ARG A 162 -0.95 0.63 17.31
C ARG A 162 0.38 0.25 16.64
N ALA A 163 1.20 1.22 16.25
CA ALA A 163 2.48 0.94 15.60
C ALA A 163 3.52 0.41 16.59
N ASP A 164 4.15 -0.71 16.27
CA ASP A 164 5.23 -1.31 17.05
C ASP A 164 6.48 -1.62 16.22
N ILE A 165 6.46 -1.34 14.93
CA ILE A 165 7.60 -1.49 14.02
C ILE A 165 7.69 -0.27 13.10
N ARG A 166 8.91 0.20 12.89
CA ARG A 166 9.27 1.19 11.87
C ARG A 166 10.25 0.57 10.89
N MET A 167 10.04 0.83 9.61
CA MET A 167 10.91 0.35 8.54
C MET A 167 11.31 1.50 7.63
N GLU A 168 12.48 1.38 7.00
CA GLU A 168 13.00 2.40 6.09
C GLU A 168 13.68 1.78 4.85
N ILE A 169 13.56 2.49 3.74
CA ILE A 169 14.47 2.39 2.58
C ILE A 169 15.32 3.66 2.59
N VAL A 170 16.63 3.53 2.70
CA VAL A 170 17.59 4.63 2.59
C VAL A 170 18.14 4.65 1.17
N LEU A 171 18.12 5.80 0.55
CA LEU A 171 18.47 6.00 -0.86
C LEU A 171 19.69 6.89 -1.03
#